data_014e8b1b3caca3cee424eadff107ae92
#
_entry.id   014e8b1b3caca3cee424eadff107ae92
#
_cell.length_a   1.000
_cell.length_b   1.000
_cell.length_c   1.000
_cell.angle_alpha   90.00
_cell.angle_beta   90.00
_cell.angle_gamma   90.00
#
_symmetry.space_group_name_H-M   'P 1'
#
loop_
_entity.id
_entity.type
_entity.pdbx_description
1 polymer ?
#
loop_
_entity_poly.entity_id
_entity_poly.type
_entity_poly.pdbx_seq_one_letter_code
_entity_poly.pdbx_strand_id
1 'polypeptide(L)'
;MIKKRLVGLLSHAKKYIIYQVVWQWLALLCQVVMIYCASALLEQALFWTVTPGMAVYYGGVVLVALILRFVCDRQASQASYRASVDVKRILRDKIYSKLLRLGASYREKVTTSEVVQMAAEGVEQLETYFGKYLSQLFYSLLAPVTLFVILSFVNWQASLVLLICVPLIPISIVAVQKIAKKLLNKYWGIYTELGDSFLENLQGLTTLKIYCADEKKAEEMDEESQRFRQITMKVLTMQLNSTSVMDIIAYGGAAIGMIVTLTQFMKGNLSVHGALMLILLASEFFIPLRLLGSFFHIAMNGMAASDKIFALLDLPEPEEKSQTLGGTEMDIRFSGVHFSYEGDREILKGVNMEFPAGSFTSIVGTSGCGKSTTVAILMGRNKGYQGSVTIERKELSEIQENSLMDQVTMVSHNSYLFKGTVEDNLRMGK
;
A
#
# COMPACT_ATOMS: atom_id res chain seq x y z
N MET A 1 13.86 5.12 3.81
CA MET A 1 13.19 5.57 2.58
C MET A 1 12.85 4.43 1.63
N ILE A 2 13.74 3.49 1.34
CA ILE A 2 13.44 2.34 0.46
C ILE A 2 13.38 1.07 1.31
N LYS A 3 12.21 0.40 1.37
CA LYS A 3 12.08 -0.92 2.01
C LYS A 3 12.55 -2.00 1.04
N LYS A 4 13.77 -2.53 1.26
CA LYS A 4 14.38 -3.57 0.41
C LYS A 4 13.47 -4.77 0.19
N ARG A 5 12.75 -5.19 1.22
CA ARG A 5 11.80 -6.32 1.17
C ARG A 5 10.64 -6.07 0.21
N LEU A 6 10.07 -4.85 0.25
CA LEU A 6 8.98 -4.43 -0.62
C LEU A 6 9.41 -4.41 -2.09
N VAL A 7 10.61 -3.86 -2.35
CA VAL A 7 11.20 -3.81 -3.71
C VAL A 7 11.61 -5.19 -4.22
N GLY A 8 12.03 -6.09 -3.31
CA GLY A 8 12.36 -7.48 -3.64
C GLY A 8 11.12 -8.29 -4.06
N LEU A 9 10.00 -8.08 -3.37
CA LEU A 9 8.73 -8.78 -3.64
C LEU A 9 8.14 -8.45 -5.02
N LEU A 10 8.48 -7.27 -5.55
CA LEU A 10 7.91 -6.68 -6.75
C LEU A 10 8.99 -6.43 -7.83
N SER A 11 9.83 -7.46 -8.07
CA SER A 11 10.94 -7.38 -9.02
C SER A 11 10.51 -6.95 -10.44
N HIS A 12 9.30 -7.32 -10.88
CA HIS A 12 8.74 -6.90 -12.16
C HIS A 12 8.47 -5.40 -12.25
N ALA A 13 8.07 -4.74 -11.14
CA ALA A 13 7.81 -3.30 -11.12
C ALA A 13 9.07 -2.45 -11.34
N LYS A 14 10.28 -2.97 -11.07
CA LYS A 14 11.55 -2.25 -11.29
C LYS A 14 11.73 -1.77 -12.72
N LYS A 15 11.34 -2.59 -13.71
CA LYS A 15 11.45 -2.23 -15.14
C LYS A 15 10.65 -0.97 -15.44
N TYR A 16 9.42 -0.89 -14.93
CA TYR A 16 8.55 0.25 -15.18
C TYR A 16 9.03 1.52 -14.47
N ILE A 17 9.62 1.39 -13.27
CA ILE A 17 10.21 2.52 -12.54
C ILE A 17 11.38 3.10 -13.34
N ILE A 18 12.30 2.26 -13.82
CA ILE A 18 13.44 2.71 -14.66
C ILE A 18 12.92 3.36 -15.93
N TYR A 19 11.94 2.74 -16.60
CA TYR A 19 11.34 3.27 -17.82
C TYR A 19 10.72 4.66 -17.59
N GLN A 20 9.98 4.82 -16.49
CA GLN A 20 9.39 6.11 -16.11
C GLN A 20 10.44 7.18 -15.86
N VAL A 21 11.52 6.86 -15.13
CA VAL A 21 12.63 7.79 -14.85
C VAL A 21 13.31 8.24 -16.15
N VAL A 22 13.59 7.33 -17.08
CA VAL A 22 14.20 7.65 -18.36
C VAL A 22 13.32 8.58 -19.18
N TRP A 23 12.02 8.30 -19.28
CA TRP A 23 11.10 9.15 -20.03
C TRP A 23 10.93 10.54 -19.38
N GLN A 24 10.87 10.64 -18.07
CA GLN A 24 10.86 11.92 -17.35
C GLN A 24 12.15 12.71 -17.59
N TRP A 25 13.28 12.03 -17.60
CA TRP A 25 14.58 12.66 -17.89
C TRP A 25 14.66 13.18 -19.34
N LEU A 26 14.18 12.41 -20.32
CA LEU A 26 14.08 12.88 -21.70
C LEU A 26 13.13 14.08 -21.84
N ALA A 27 12.01 14.08 -21.11
CA ALA A 27 11.10 15.22 -21.06
C ALA A 27 11.78 16.49 -20.51
N LEU A 28 12.64 16.34 -19.48
CA LEU A 28 13.46 17.44 -18.94
C LEU A 28 14.42 18.00 -20.01
N LEU A 29 15.10 17.14 -20.77
CA LEU A 29 15.98 17.59 -21.85
C LEU A 29 15.22 18.37 -22.94
N CYS A 30 14.02 17.92 -23.30
CA CYS A 30 13.14 18.67 -24.21
C CYS A 30 12.77 20.04 -23.63
N GLN A 31 12.51 20.13 -22.33
CA GLN A 31 12.24 21.39 -21.61
C GLN A 31 13.43 22.35 -21.71
N VAL A 32 14.64 21.84 -21.46
CA VAL A 32 15.87 22.64 -21.56
C VAL A 32 16.06 23.20 -22.97
N VAL A 33 15.83 22.36 -24.00
CA VAL A 33 15.91 22.82 -25.43
C VAL A 33 14.87 23.89 -25.73
N MET A 34 13.63 23.73 -25.25
CA MET A 34 12.59 24.75 -25.46
C MET A 34 12.97 26.08 -24.80
N ILE A 35 13.47 26.06 -23.56
CA ILE A 35 13.87 27.28 -22.85
C ILE A 35 15.12 27.90 -23.52
N TYR A 36 16.05 27.10 -23.98
CA TYR A 36 17.21 27.58 -24.77
C TYR A 36 16.74 28.34 -26.01
N CYS A 37 15.88 27.78 -26.82
CA CYS A 37 15.36 28.42 -28.03
C CYS A 37 14.55 29.69 -27.72
N ALA A 38 13.72 29.63 -26.66
CA ALA A 38 12.93 30.80 -26.26
C ALA A 38 13.81 31.96 -25.78
N SER A 39 14.81 31.67 -24.94
CA SER A 39 15.73 32.69 -24.44
C SER A 39 16.62 33.28 -25.54
N ALA A 40 17.02 32.45 -26.51
CA ALA A 40 17.77 32.94 -27.70
C ALA A 40 16.91 33.85 -28.56
N LEU A 41 15.66 33.51 -28.81
CA LEU A 41 14.72 34.39 -29.54
C LEU A 41 14.46 35.70 -28.80
N LEU A 42 14.30 35.65 -27.46
CA LEU A 42 14.09 36.85 -26.66
C LEU A 42 15.30 37.78 -26.68
N GLU A 43 16.52 37.24 -26.60
CA GLU A 43 17.73 38.05 -26.71
C GLU A 43 17.80 38.75 -28.07
N GLN A 44 17.56 38.02 -29.17
CA GLN A 44 17.59 38.60 -30.54
C GLN A 44 16.46 39.64 -30.73
N ALA A 45 15.29 39.40 -30.14
CA ALA A 45 14.20 40.38 -30.18
C ALA A 45 14.56 41.66 -29.45
N LEU A 46 15.25 41.56 -28.31
CA LEU A 46 15.70 42.72 -27.52
C LEU A 46 16.67 43.60 -28.31
N PHE A 47 17.57 42.98 -29.13
CA PHE A 47 18.54 43.68 -29.94
C PHE A 47 18.06 43.99 -31.38
N TRP A 48 16.78 43.77 -31.68
CA TRP A 48 16.17 44.00 -32.99
C TRP A 48 16.84 43.25 -34.14
N THR A 49 17.45 42.10 -33.87
CA THR A 49 18.21 41.27 -34.84
C THR A 49 17.42 40.08 -35.39
N VAL A 50 16.13 39.97 -35.04
CA VAL A 50 15.27 38.83 -35.42
C VAL A 50 15.02 38.87 -36.93
N THR A 51 15.43 37.80 -37.62
CA THR A 51 15.04 37.56 -39.01
C THR A 51 13.87 36.58 -39.07
N PRO A 52 12.96 36.67 -40.07
CA PRO A 52 11.86 35.72 -40.24
C PRO A 52 12.32 34.25 -40.30
N GLY A 53 13.48 34.00 -40.92
CA GLY A 53 14.05 32.64 -40.98
C GLY A 53 14.47 32.07 -39.62
N MET A 54 15.06 32.91 -38.75
CA MET A 54 15.41 32.51 -37.38
C MET A 54 14.17 32.23 -36.55
N ALA A 55 13.12 33.05 -36.65
CA ALA A 55 11.87 32.82 -35.94
C ALA A 55 11.22 31.49 -36.36
N VAL A 56 11.22 31.16 -37.64
CA VAL A 56 10.72 29.89 -38.16
C VAL A 56 11.59 28.72 -37.67
N TYR A 57 12.91 28.86 -37.68
CA TYR A 57 13.82 27.80 -37.18
C TYR A 57 13.63 27.50 -35.71
N TYR A 58 13.72 28.50 -34.83
CA TYR A 58 13.54 28.31 -33.39
C TYR A 58 12.11 27.88 -33.06
N GLY A 59 11.10 28.42 -33.72
CA GLY A 59 9.71 28.03 -33.58
C GLY A 59 9.49 26.54 -33.96
N GLY A 60 10.11 26.11 -35.06
CA GLY A 60 10.10 24.71 -35.50
C GLY A 60 10.75 23.76 -34.47
N VAL A 61 11.91 24.12 -33.94
CA VAL A 61 12.61 23.34 -32.90
C VAL A 61 11.77 23.25 -31.63
N VAL A 62 11.17 24.35 -31.19
CA VAL A 62 10.27 24.36 -30.00
C VAL A 62 9.06 23.46 -30.21
N LEU A 63 8.45 23.53 -31.42
CA LEU A 63 7.30 22.69 -31.74
C LEU A 63 7.65 21.18 -31.71
N VAL A 64 8.79 20.80 -32.30
CA VAL A 64 9.28 19.41 -32.26
C VAL A 64 9.60 18.99 -30.84
N ALA A 65 10.28 19.83 -30.06
CA ALA A 65 10.60 19.55 -28.66
C ALA A 65 9.33 19.39 -27.80
N LEU A 66 8.29 20.19 -28.08
CA LEU A 66 6.99 20.09 -27.38
C LEU A 66 6.27 18.77 -27.69
N ILE A 67 6.26 18.35 -28.96
CA ILE A 67 5.68 17.06 -29.36
C ILE A 67 6.44 15.91 -28.73
N LEU A 68 7.79 15.94 -28.75
CA LEU A 68 8.62 14.92 -28.12
C LEU A 68 8.38 14.88 -26.61
N ARG A 69 8.30 16.01 -25.95
CA ARG A 69 7.97 16.09 -24.52
C ARG A 69 6.61 15.46 -24.22
N PHE A 70 5.58 15.79 -25.02
CA PHE A 70 4.26 15.17 -24.85
C PHE A 70 4.30 13.64 -24.97
N VAL A 71 5.06 13.11 -25.94
CA VAL A 71 5.25 11.66 -26.08
C VAL A 71 5.98 11.08 -24.86
N CYS A 72 7.04 11.74 -24.38
CA CYS A 72 7.78 11.31 -23.20
C CYS A 72 6.90 11.29 -21.94
N ASP A 73 6.11 12.34 -21.69
CA ASP A 73 5.19 12.43 -20.55
C ASP A 73 4.09 11.35 -20.62
N ARG A 74 3.57 11.08 -21.82
CA ARG A 74 2.60 9.99 -22.04
C ARG A 74 3.21 8.63 -21.74
N GLN A 75 4.43 8.34 -22.20
CA GLN A 75 5.11 7.07 -21.93
C GLN A 75 5.47 6.92 -20.45
N ALA A 76 5.92 7.99 -19.78
CA ALA A 76 6.16 8.00 -18.35
C ALA A 76 4.88 7.69 -17.56
N SER A 77 3.76 8.30 -17.93
CA SER A 77 2.45 8.06 -17.31
C SER A 77 1.96 6.62 -17.52
N GLN A 78 2.15 6.06 -18.72
CA GLN A 78 1.82 4.66 -18.99
C GLN A 78 2.69 3.69 -18.17
N ALA A 79 3.98 3.97 -18.03
CA ALA A 79 4.88 3.16 -17.20
C ALA A 79 4.46 3.20 -15.72
N SER A 80 4.12 4.39 -15.20
CA SER A 80 3.56 4.58 -13.87
C SER A 80 2.29 3.75 -13.65
N TYR A 81 1.35 3.83 -14.59
CA TYR A 81 0.10 3.08 -14.53
C TYR A 81 0.33 1.56 -14.50
N ARG A 82 1.19 1.04 -15.39
CA ARG A 82 1.52 -0.40 -15.41
C ARG A 82 2.17 -0.85 -14.11
N ALA A 83 3.11 -0.07 -13.57
CA ALA A 83 3.71 -0.36 -12.27
C ALA A 83 2.66 -0.46 -11.16
N SER A 84 1.70 0.47 -11.14
CA SER A 84 0.60 0.52 -10.18
C SER A 84 -0.32 -0.70 -10.26
N VAL A 85 -0.74 -1.07 -11.47
CA VAL A 85 -1.65 -2.22 -11.70
C VAL A 85 -0.98 -3.54 -11.27
N ASP A 86 0.28 -3.75 -11.66
CA ASP A 86 1.02 -4.97 -11.31
C ASP A 86 1.18 -5.11 -9.80
N VAL A 87 1.50 -4.03 -9.10
CA VAL A 87 1.64 -4.01 -7.65
C VAL A 87 0.33 -4.40 -6.95
N LYS A 88 -0.79 -3.78 -7.35
CA LYS A 88 -2.12 -4.10 -6.80
C LYS A 88 -2.46 -5.57 -6.97
N ARG A 89 -2.28 -6.09 -8.19
CA ARG A 89 -2.59 -7.47 -8.50
C ARG A 89 -1.76 -8.46 -7.66
N ILE A 90 -0.45 -8.26 -7.63
CA ILE A 90 0.47 -9.17 -6.92
C ILE A 90 0.21 -9.15 -5.41
N LEU A 91 -0.02 -7.97 -4.82
CA LEU A 91 -0.26 -7.89 -3.39
C LEU A 91 -1.60 -8.48 -2.98
N ARG A 92 -2.68 -8.19 -3.72
CA ARG A 92 -4.01 -8.77 -3.45
C ARG A 92 -4.00 -10.28 -3.61
N ASP A 93 -3.34 -10.80 -4.65
CA ASP A 93 -3.17 -12.23 -4.86
C ASP A 93 -2.42 -12.89 -3.70
N LYS A 94 -1.31 -12.29 -3.22
CA LYS A 94 -0.55 -12.79 -2.09
C LYS A 94 -1.32 -12.76 -0.78
N ILE A 95 -2.05 -11.67 -0.50
CA ILE A 95 -2.92 -11.58 0.69
C ILE A 95 -3.98 -12.67 0.65
N TYR A 96 -4.68 -12.80 -0.48
CA TYR A 96 -5.72 -13.79 -0.66
C TYR A 96 -5.19 -15.23 -0.56
N SER A 97 -4.11 -15.55 -1.27
CA SER A 97 -3.47 -16.86 -1.20
C SER A 97 -2.97 -17.20 0.22
N LYS A 98 -2.45 -16.19 0.95
CA LYS A 98 -2.03 -16.38 2.34
C LYS A 98 -3.21 -16.69 3.26
N LEU A 99 -4.33 -15.99 3.09
CA LEU A 99 -5.55 -16.25 3.87
C LEU A 99 -6.11 -17.64 3.60
N LEU A 100 -6.11 -18.08 2.35
CA LEU A 100 -6.53 -19.45 2.00
C LEU A 100 -5.66 -20.50 2.68
N ARG A 101 -4.33 -20.29 2.74
CA ARG A 101 -3.41 -21.22 3.41
C ARG A 101 -3.54 -21.20 4.94
N LEU A 102 -3.85 -20.04 5.52
CA LEU A 102 -4.11 -19.92 6.95
C LEU A 102 -5.46 -20.57 7.35
N GLY A 103 -6.41 -20.67 6.40
CA GLY A 103 -7.73 -21.21 6.67
C GLY A 103 -8.47 -20.40 7.74
N ALA A 104 -9.35 -21.06 8.52
CA ALA A 104 -10.15 -20.39 9.55
C ALA A 104 -9.32 -19.80 10.72
N SER A 105 -8.09 -20.29 10.91
CA SER A 105 -7.21 -19.87 12.02
C SER A 105 -6.67 -18.43 11.87
N TYR A 106 -6.84 -17.77 10.73
CA TYR A 106 -6.40 -16.38 10.58
C TYR A 106 -7.10 -15.43 11.57
N ARG A 107 -8.37 -15.74 11.94
CA ARG A 107 -9.18 -14.91 12.85
C ARG A 107 -8.63 -14.83 14.28
N GLU A 108 -7.83 -15.81 14.69
CA GLU A 108 -7.15 -15.80 16.00
C GLU A 108 -6.00 -14.77 16.05
N LYS A 109 -5.50 -14.34 14.90
CA LYS A 109 -4.30 -13.49 14.78
C LYS A 109 -4.56 -12.12 14.17
N VAL A 110 -5.55 -12.01 13.28
CA VAL A 110 -5.87 -10.78 12.55
C VAL A 110 -7.38 -10.68 12.37
N THR A 111 -7.96 -9.50 12.63
CA THR A 111 -9.39 -9.28 12.46
C THR A 111 -9.78 -9.24 10.99
N THR A 112 -11.03 -9.61 10.67
CA THR A 112 -11.54 -9.59 9.29
C THR A 112 -11.55 -8.15 8.73
N SER A 113 -11.91 -7.15 9.55
CA SER A 113 -11.89 -5.74 9.17
C SER A 113 -10.49 -5.27 8.81
N GLU A 114 -9.47 -5.65 9.58
CA GLU A 114 -8.07 -5.33 9.30
C GLU A 114 -7.61 -5.91 7.96
N VAL A 115 -7.98 -7.17 7.67
CA VAL A 115 -7.67 -7.80 6.39
C VAL A 115 -8.33 -7.07 5.21
N VAL A 116 -9.61 -6.71 5.36
CA VAL A 116 -10.35 -5.97 4.33
C VAL A 116 -9.72 -4.59 4.10
N GLN A 117 -9.39 -3.86 5.17
CA GLN A 117 -8.71 -2.56 5.08
C GLN A 117 -7.33 -2.67 4.43
N MET A 118 -6.55 -3.69 4.77
CA MET A 118 -5.25 -3.93 4.14
C MET A 118 -5.38 -4.23 2.64
N ALA A 119 -6.33 -5.08 2.25
CA ALA A 119 -6.53 -5.48 0.86
C ALA A 119 -7.13 -4.36 -0.01
N ALA A 120 -7.98 -3.51 0.56
CA ALA A 120 -8.57 -2.36 -0.11
C ALA A 120 -7.61 -1.16 -0.07
N GLU A 121 -7.57 -0.44 1.04
CA GLU A 121 -6.89 0.83 1.17
C GLU A 121 -5.36 0.69 1.32
N GLY A 122 -4.89 -0.28 2.09
CA GLY A 122 -3.45 -0.51 2.29
C GLY A 122 -2.72 -0.79 0.97
N VAL A 123 -3.31 -1.59 0.10
CA VAL A 123 -2.76 -1.88 -1.24
C VAL A 123 -2.81 -0.64 -2.14
N GLU A 124 -3.83 0.22 -2.05
CA GLU A 124 -3.91 1.46 -2.82
C GLU A 124 -2.86 2.50 -2.41
N GLN A 125 -2.56 2.60 -1.12
CA GLN A 125 -1.45 3.44 -0.66
C GLN A 125 -0.10 2.96 -1.22
N LEU A 126 0.10 1.66 -1.36
CA LEU A 126 1.30 1.08 -1.97
C LEU A 126 1.38 1.27 -3.49
N GLU A 127 0.25 1.39 -4.18
CA GLU A 127 0.21 1.80 -5.58
C GLU A 127 0.94 3.12 -5.80
N THR A 128 0.61 4.13 -5.00
CA THR A 128 1.24 5.45 -5.10
C THR A 128 2.74 5.41 -4.76
N TYR A 129 3.13 4.56 -3.81
CA TYR A 129 4.54 4.34 -3.49
C TYR A 129 5.34 3.85 -4.70
N PHE A 130 4.84 2.85 -5.43
CA PHE A 130 5.52 2.28 -6.59
C PHE A 130 5.33 3.09 -7.87
N GLY A 131 4.12 3.54 -8.14
CA GLY A 131 3.77 4.24 -9.36
C GLY A 131 4.32 5.67 -9.43
N LYS A 132 4.46 6.35 -8.28
CA LYS A 132 4.85 7.76 -8.26
C LYS A 132 6.09 8.05 -7.42
N TYR A 133 6.13 7.60 -6.15
CA TYR A 133 7.19 8.01 -5.23
C TYR A 133 8.56 7.47 -5.61
N LEU A 134 8.70 6.18 -5.93
CA LEU A 134 10.01 5.59 -6.24
C LEU A 134 10.63 6.17 -7.51
N SER A 135 9.85 6.33 -8.56
CA SER A 135 10.34 6.96 -9.80
C SER A 135 10.71 8.43 -9.57
N GLN A 136 9.86 9.16 -8.82
CA GLN A 136 10.15 10.55 -8.47
C GLN A 136 11.41 10.69 -7.61
N LEU A 137 11.69 9.73 -6.72
CA LEU A 137 12.92 9.72 -5.91
C LEU A 137 14.16 9.68 -6.80
N PHE A 138 14.21 8.77 -7.78
CA PHE A 138 15.36 8.67 -8.68
C PHE A 138 15.45 9.86 -9.63
N TYR A 139 14.32 10.31 -10.18
CA TYR A 139 14.26 11.47 -11.05
C TYR A 139 14.69 12.75 -10.33
N SER A 140 14.27 12.95 -9.07
CA SER A 140 14.62 14.14 -8.29
C SER A 140 16.10 14.23 -7.90
N LEU A 141 16.83 13.12 -7.94
CA LEU A 141 18.29 13.11 -7.81
C LEU A 141 18.98 13.39 -9.15
N LEU A 142 18.44 12.85 -10.24
CA LEU A 142 19.03 12.96 -11.59
C LEU A 142 18.82 14.36 -12.20
N ALA A 143 17.63 14.94 -12.04
CA ALA A 143 17.28 16.20 -12.69
C ALA A 143 18.16 17.40 -12.26
N PRO A 144 18.40 17.70 -10.97
CA PRO A 144 19.27 18.80 -10.56
C PRO A 144 20.73 18.62 -11.02
N VAL A 145 21.22 17.39 -11.00
CA VAL A 145 22.60 17.10 -11.49
C VAL A 145 22.71 17.36 -12.99
N THR A 146 21.72 16.92 -13.77
CA THR A 146 21.66 17.16 -15.21
C THR A 146 21.61 18.66 -15.51
N LEU A 147 20.73 19.40 -14.82
CA LEU A 147 20.62 20.85 -14.98
C LEU A 147 21.91 21.56 -14.57
N PHE A 148 22.54 21.14 -13.48
CA PHE A 148 23.83 21.69 -13.08
C PHE A 148 24.91 21.50 -14.17
N VAL A 149 25.03 20.29 -14.72
CA VAL A 149 25.98 20.02 -15.81
C VAL A 149 25.73 20.93 -17.01
N ILE A 150 24.48 21.04 -17.44
CA ILE A 150 24.13 21.88 -18.62
C ILE A 150 24.34 23.36 -18.32
N LEU A 151 23.88 23.87 -17.19
CA LEU A 151 23.92 25.30 -16.87
C LEU A 151 25.29 25.76 -16.36
N SER A 152 26.18 24.87 -15.93
CA SER A 152 27.55 25.21 -15.56
C SER A 152 28.38 25.72 -16.77
N PHE A 153 28.03 25.29 -17.99
CA PHE A 153 28.62 25.85 -19.23
C PHE A 153 28.15 27.30 -19.50
N VAL A 154 27.00 27.70 -18.93
CA VAL A 154 26.49 29.08 -19.07
C VAL A 154 27.07 29.96 -17.95
N ASN A 155 26.91 29.57 -16.70
CA ASN A 155 27.55 30.21 -15.55
C ASN A 155 27.64 29.22 -14.38
N TRP A 156 28.88 28.80 -14.06
CA TRP A 156 29.11 27.80 -13.03
C TRP A 156 28.79 28.27 -11.60
N GLN A 157 28.94 29.59 -11.31
CA GLN A 157 28.70 30.14 -9.98
C GLN A 157 27.20 30.15 -9.64
N ALA A 158 26.35 30.61 -10.55
CA ALA A 158 24.91 30.63 -10.37
C ALA A 158 24.37 29.19 -10.29
N SER A 159 24.84 28.30 -11.16
CA SER A 159 24.44 26.88 -11.16
C SER A 159 24.85 26.15 -9.90
N LEU A 160 26.04 26.44 -9.35
CA LEU A 160 26.53 25.86 -8.10
C LEU A 160 25.68 26.28 -6.90
N VAL A 161 25.29 27.56 -6.83
CA VAL A 161 24.40 28.07 -5.75
C VAL A 161 23.06 27.36 -5.80
N LEU A 162 22.47 27.20 -6.97
CA LEU A 162 21.22 26.42 -7.15
C LEU A 162 21.39 24.99 -6.63
N LEU A 163 22.47 24.31 -7.04
CA LEU A 163 22.74 22.93 -6.65
C LEU A 163 22.95 22.78 -5.12
N ILE A 164 23.63 23.72 -4.45
CA ILE A 164 23.85 23.70 -2.99
C ILE A 164 22.54 23.84 -2.21
N CYS A 165 21.57 24.58 -2.74
CA CYS A 165 20.25 24.72 -2.11
C CYS A 165 19.37 23.44 -2.24
N VAL A 166 19.61 22.59 -3.22
CA VAL A 166 18.82 21.38 -3.50
C VAL A 166 18.76 20.41 -2.31
N PRO A 167 19.86 20.07 -1.61
CA PRO A 167 19.85 19.13 -0.48
C PRO A 167 19.02 19.58 0.73
N LEU A 168 18.69 20.85 0.85
CA LEU A 168 17.86 21.35 1.96
C LEU A 168 16.47 20.74 1.98
N ILE A 169 15.90 20.39 0.82
CA ILE A 169 14.58 19.74 0.73
C ILE A 169 14.64 18.30 1.28
N PRO A 170 15.51 17.40 0.83
CA PRO A 170 15.67 16.08 1.44
C PRO A 170 15.96 16.12 2.95
N ILE A 171 16.77 17.08 3.42
CA ILE A 171 17.04 17.25 4.85
C ILE A 171 15.76 17.56 5.61
N SER A 172 14.92 18.48 5.12
CA SER A 172 13.62 18.79 5.74
C SER A 172 12.68 17.60 5.76
N ILE A 173 12.64 16.79 4.69
CA ILE A 173 11.85 15.55 4.62
C ILE A 173 12.29 14.56 5.71
N VAL A 174 13.60 14.33 5.86
CA VAL A 174 14.14 13.42 6.89
C VAL A 174 13.84 13.91 8.30
N ALA A 175 13.92 15.21 8.55
CA ALA A 175 13.61 15.80 9.85
C ALA A 175 12.16 15.50 10.28
N VAL A 176 11.20 15.56 9.35
CA VAL A 176 9.78 15.29 9.63
C VAL A 176 9.48 13.78 9.73
N GLN A 177 10.31 12.92 9.17
CA GLN A 177 10.03 11.47 9.02
C GLN A 177 9.72 10.77 10.35
N LYS A 178 10.45 11.07 11.43
CA LYS A 178 10.24 10.42 12.75
C LYS A 178 8.88 10.77 13.35
N ILE A 179 8.49 12.05 13.26
CA ILE A 179 7.20 12.55 13.76
C ILE A 179 6.06 11.96 12.92
N ALA A 180 6.20 12.02 11.60
CA ALA A 180 5.24 11.48 10.65
C ALA A 180 4.96 9.98 10.90
N LYS A 181 5.99 9.15 11.05
CA LYS A 181 5.84 7.72 11.29
C LYS A 181 5.03 7.41 12.57
N LYS A 182 5.35 8.08 13.68
CA LYS A 182 4.63 7.89 14.95
C LYS A 182 3.16 8.28 14.84
N LEU A 183 2.90 9.42 14.19
CA LEU A 183 1.53 9.93 14.02
C LEU A 183 0.70 9.04 13.10
N LEU A 184 1.28 8.55 12.00
CA LEU A 184 0.61 7.65 11.06
C LEU A 184 0.32 6.27 11.66
N ASN A 185 1.22 5.71 12.46
CA ASN A 185 0.94 4.46 13.16
C ASN A 185 -0.25 4.61 14.12
N LYS A 186 -0.35 5.75 14.82
CA LYS A 186 -1.51 6.06 15.68
C LYS A 186 -2.80 6.22 14.86
N TYR A 187 -2.72 6.90 13.71
CA TYR A 187 -3.84 7.05 12.79
C TYR A 187 -4.38 5.69 12.33
N TRP A 188 -3.50 4.79 11.88
CA TRP A 188 -3.89 3.45 11.44
C TRP A 188 -4.49 2.60 12.57
N GLY A 189 -4.00 2.73 13.80
CA GLY A 189 -4.60 2.07 14.97
C GLY A 189 -6.04 2.51 15.18
N ILE A 190 -6.29 3.81 15.31
CA ILE A 190 -7.63 4.38 15.54
C ILE A 190 -8.57 4.07 14.35
N TYR A 191 -8.05 4.07 13.12
CA TYR A 191 -8.83 3.73 11.94
C TYR A 191 -9.30 2.26 11.95
N THR A 192 -8.44 1.35 12.36
CA THR A 192 -8.78 -0.07 12.48
C THR A 192 -9.82 -0.29 13.60
N GLU A 193 -9.61 0.33 14.77
CA GLU A 193 -10.56 0.26 15.89
C GLU A 193 -11.96 0.74 15.49
N LEU A 194 -12.06 1.88 14.78
CA LEU A 194 -13.33 2.38 14.27
C LEU A 194 -13.98 1.43 13.26
N GLY A 195 -13.17 0.80 12.39
CA GLY A 195 -13.64 -0.18 11.43
C GLY A 195 -14.19 -1.45 12.10
N ASP A 196 -13.53 -1.94 13.14
CA ASP A 196 -13.96 -3.10 13.94
C ASP A 196 -15.27 -2.80 14.63
N SER A 197 -15.38 -1.66 15.32
CA SER A 197 -16.58 -1.20 16.00
C SER A 197 -17.77 -1.04 15.05
N PHE A 198 -17.54 -0.47 13.84
CA PHE A 198 -18.57 -0.36 12.82
C PHE A 198 -19.09 -1.73 12.35
N LEU A 199 -18.19 -2.67 12.10
CA LEU A 199 -18.54 -4.03 11.67
C LEU A 199 -19.30 -4.80 12.76
N GLU A 200 -18.88 -4.67 14.00
CA GLU A 200 -19.56 -5.26 15.17
C GLU A 200 -20.99 -4.72 15.30
N ASN A 201 -21.15 -3.40 15.25
CA ASN A 201 -22.47 -2.77 15.33
C ASN A 201 -23.39 -3.15 14.18
N LEU A 202 -22.84 -3.28 12.96
CA LEU A 202 -23.61 -3.70 11.79
C LEU A 202 -24.06 -5.18 11.90
N GLN A 203 -23.15 -6.06 12.35
CA GLN A 203 -23.47 -7.47 12.58
C GLN A 203 -24.45 -7.68 13.75
N GLY A 204 -24.33 -6.86 14.79
CA GLY A 204 -25.18 -6.88 15.98
C GLY A 204 -26.47 -6.04 15.86
N LEU A 205 -26.78 -5.42 14.70
CA LEU A 205 -27.85 -4.44 14.56
C LEU A 205 -29.21 -4.95 15.04
N THR A 206 -29.55 -6.20 14.71
CA THR A 206 -30.80 -6.82 15.15
C THR A 206 -30.85 -6.91 16.67
N THR A 207 -29.77 -7.31 17.30
CA THR A 207 -29.66 -7.41 18.76
C THR A 207 -29.79 -6.04 19.41
N LEU A 208 -29.11 -5.03 18.87
CA LEU A 208 -29.18 -3.65 19.36
C LEU A 208 -30.61 -3.12 19.30
N LYS A 209 -31.34 -3.39 18.25
CA LYS A 209 -32.77 -2.99 18.10
C LYS A 209 -33.69 -3.72 19.08
N ILE A 210 -33.48 -5.02 19.29
CA ILE A 210 -34.30 -5.81 20.25
C ILE A 210 -34.14 -5.27 21.69
N TYR A 211 -32.89 -4.87 22.06
CA TYR A 211 -32.61 -4.37 23.40
C TYR A 211 -32.69 -2.84 23.53
N CYS A 212 -33.14 -2.13 22.49
CA CYS A 212 -33.20 -0.66 22.44
C CYS A 212 -31.85 0.01 22.84
N ALA A 213 -30.74 -0.59 22.44
CA ALA A 213 -29.37 -0.14 22.75
C ALA A 213 -28.72 0.61 21.57
N ASP A 214 -29.44 0.83 20.49
CA ASP A 214 -28.95 1.44 19.27
C ASP A 214 -28.56 2.92 19.44
N GLU A 215 -29.32 3.71 20.21
CA GLU A 215 -28.97 5.12 20.50
C GLU A 215 -27.64 5.22 21.26
N LYS A 216 -27.47 4.41 22.34
CA LYS A 216 -26.24 4.39 23.10
C LYS A 216 -25.03 4.00 22.24
N LYS A 217 -25.21 3.00 21.37
CA LYS A 217 -24.15 2.56 20.44
C LYS A 217 -23.85 3.61 19.36
N ALA A 218 -24.84 4.38 18.93
CA ALA A 218 -24.64 5.51 18.02
C ALA A 218 -23.79 6.64 18.68
N GLU A 219 -24.06 6.94 19.96
CA GLU A 219 -23.26 7.90 20.73
C GLU A 219 -21.79 7.44 20.89
N GLU A 220 -21.58 6.16 21.29
CA GLU A 220 -20.23 5.58 21.37
C GLU A 220 -19.49 5.66 20.03
N MET A 221 -20.17 5.37 18.93
CA MET A 221 -19.60 5.46 17.58
C MET A 221 -19.30 6.90 17.15
N ASP A 222 -20.12 7.88 17.59
CA ASP A 222 -19.82 9.30 17.34
C ASP A 222 -18.56 9.74 18.07
N GLU A 223 -18.37 9.31 19.33
CA GLU A 223 -17.13 9.58 20.07
C GLU A 223 -15.90 8.99 19.38
N GLU A 224 -15.97 7.74 18.89
CA GLU A 224 -14.89 7.09 18.14
C GLU A 224 -14.60 7.83 16.83
N SER A 225 -15.65 8.24 16.11
CA SER A 225 -15.55 9.04 14.90
C SER A 225 -14.89 10.41 15.16
N GLN A 226 -15.22 11.06 16.30
CA GLN A 226 -14.56 12.30 16.70
C GLN A 226 -13.08 12.10 17.04
N ARG A 227 -12.70 10.99 17.69
CA ARG A 227 -11.29 10.64 17.91
C ARG A 227 -10.55 10.42 16.58
N PHE A 228 -11.17 9.73 15.65
CA PHE A 228 -10.63 9.53 14.31
C PHE A 228 -10.48 10.85 13.55
N ARG A 229 -11.49 11.72 13.60
CA ARG A 229 -11.41 13.08 13.02
C ARG A 229 -10.24 13.86 13.59
N GLN A 230 -10.05 13.86 14.91
CA GLN A 230 -8.97 14.60 15.56
C GLN A 230 -7.59 14.11 15.12
N ILE A 231 -7.37 12.80 15.03
CA ILE A 231 -6.08 12.27 14.57
C ILE A 231 -5.85 12.53 13.09
N THR A 232 -6.89 12.45 12.27
CA THR A 232 -6.85 12.78 10.84
C THR A 232 -6.44 14.23 10.63
N MET A 233 -7.05 15.17 11.38
CA MET A 233 -6.68 16.58 11.31
C MET A 233 -5.23 16.84 11.75
N LYS A 234 -4.72 16.12 12.77
CA LYS A 234 -3.31 16.23 13.16
C LYS A 234 -2.37 15.73 12.07
N VAL A 235 -2.71 14.63 11.39
CA VAL A 235 -1.93 14.11 10.24
C VAL A 235 -1.95 15.12 9.11
N LEU A 236 -3.12 15.66 8.76
CA LEU A 236 -3.26 16.66 7.70
C LEU A 236 -2.46 17.93 7.99
N THR A 237 -2.55 18.46 9.22
CA THR A 237 -1.78 19.63 9.64
C THR A 237 -0.27 19.40 9.54
N MET A 238 0.20 18.22 9.96
CA MET A 238 1.61 17.85 9.83
C MET A 238 2.04 17.80 8.36
N GLN A 239 1.21 17.22 7.48
CA GLN A 239 1.50 17.13 6.05
C GLN A 239 1.55 18.51 5.39
N LEU A 240 0.57 19.37 5.66
CA LEU A 240 0.49 20.73 5.11
C LEU A 240 1.69 21.57 5.57
N ASN A 241 2.00 21.57 6.87
CA ASN A 241 3.15 22.31 7.40
C ASN A 241 4.46 21.85 6.78
N SER A 242 4.64 20.53 6.62
CA SER A 242 5.82 19.96 5.98
C SER A 242 5.94 20.41 4.51
N THR A 243 4.83 20.40 3.76
CA THR A 243 4.80 20.85 2.37
C THR A 243 5.11 22.35 2.28
N SER A 244 4.54 23.18 3.19
CA SER A 244 4.83 24.61 3.23
C SER A 244 6.31 24.91 3.48
N VAL A 245 6.97 24.18 4.38
CA VAL A 245 8.43 24.31 4.60
C VAL A 245 9.21 23.96 3.33
N MET A 246 8.83 22.89 2.64
CA MET A 246 9.47 22.49 1.37
C MET A 246 9.26 23.54 0.28
N ASP A 247 8.07 24.14 0.22
CA ASP A 247 7.77 25.23 -0.73
C ASP A 247 8.62 26.47 -0.46
N ILE A 248 8.77 26.86 0.79
CA ILE A 248 9.65 27.98 1.17
C ILE A 248 11.10 27.71 0.78
N ILE A 249 11.61 26.50 0.99
CA ILE A 249 12.97 26.13 0.59
C ILE A 249 13.10 26.12 -0.93
N ALA A 250 12.13 25.56 -1.66
CA ALA A 250 12.17 25.46 -3.12
C ALA A 250 12.14 26.82 -3.79
N TYR A 251 11.16 27.67 -3.45
CA TYR A 251 11.02 29.00 -4.03
C TYR A 251 12.10 29.96 -3.53
N GLY A 252 12.49 29.84 -2.24
CA GLY A 252 13.61 30.61 -1.67
C GLY A 252 14.94 30.27 -2.34
N GLY A 253 15.21 28.98 -2.57
CA GLY A 253 16.41 28.52 -3.28
C GLY A 253 16.44 29.01 -4.73
N ALA A 254 15.31 28.94 -5.44
CA ALA A 254 15.18 29.49 -6.79
C ALA A 254 15.40 31.01 -6.80
N ALA A 255 14.82 31.75 -5.85
CA ALA A 255 15.00 33.20 -5.72
C ALA A 255 16.48 33.58 -5.48
N ILE A 256 17.17 32.86 -4.58
CA ILE A 256 18.61 33.07 -4.36
C ILE A 256 19.40 32.84 -5.66
N GLY A 257 19.11 31.76 -6.37
CA GLY A 257 19.74 31.48 -7.67
C GLY A 257 19.48 32.58 -8.71
N MET A 258 18.26 33.11 -8.78
CA MET A 258 17.90 34.23 -9.67
C MET A 258 18.66 35.52 -9.28
N ILE A 259 18.77 35.84 -7.98
CA ILE A 259 19.52 37.00 -7.50
C ILE A 259 20.98 36.89 -7.88
N VAL A 260 21.60 35.71 -7.70
CA VAL A 260 22.99 35.47 -8.12
C VAL A 260 23.15 35.61 -9.63
N THR A 261 22.21 35.06 -10.41
CA THR A 261 22.20 35.18 -11.89
C THR A 261 22.14 36.64 -12.30
N LEU A 262 21.26 37.45 -11.73
CA LEU A 262 21.16 38.88 -12.01
C LEU A 262 22.43 39.64 -11.62
N THR A 263 23.05 39.27 -10.48
CA THR A 263 24.31 39.86 -10.04
C THR A 263 25.45 39.55 -11.01
N GLN A 264 25.52 38.33 -11.54
CA GLN A 264 26.51 37.97 -12.56
C GLN A 264 26.26 38.67 -13.90
N PHE A 265 24.99 38.84 -14.27
CA PHE A 265 24.60 39.60 -15.47
C PHE A 265 25.01 41.08 -15.32
N MET A 266 24.74 41.73 -14.22
CA MET A 266 25.13 43.12 -13.95
C MET A 266 26.67 43.34 -13.97
N LYS A 267 27.44 42.29 -13.60
CA LYS A 267 28.91 42.32 -13.71
C LYS A 267 29.43 42.09 -15.11
N GLY A 268 28.56 41.86 -16.10
CA GLY A 268 28.94 41.58 -17.48
C GLY A 268 29.48 40.16 -17.74
N ASN A 269 29.36 39.26 -16.75
CA ASN A 269 29.86 37.88 -16.85
C ASN A 269 28.85 36.93 -17.53
N LEU A 270 27.69 37.43 -17.96
CA LEU A 270 26.59 36.63 -18.51
C LEU A 270 25.88 37.38 -19.60
N SER A 271 25.53 36.70 -20.71
CA SER A 271 24.66 37.24 -21.76
C SER A 271 23.20 37.31 -21.33
N VAL A 272 22.36 38.06 -22.03
CA VAL A 272 20.91 38.11 -21.80
C VAL A 272 20.29 36.73 -21.96
N HIS A 273 20.70 36.01 -23.02
CA HIS A 273 20.30 34.61 -23.26
C HIS A 273 20.61 33.72 -22.06
N GLY A 274 21.86 33.75 -21.58
CA GLY A 274 22.28 32.95 -20.43
C GLY A 274 21.53 33.30 -19.12
N ALA A 275 21.30 34.61 -18.87
CA ALA A 275 20.55 35.08 -17.73
C ALA A 275 19.09 34.57 -17.77
N LEU A 276 18.41 34.75 -18.90
CA LEU A 276 17.05 34.24 -19.10
C LEU A 276 16.96 32.72 -18.94
N MET A 277 17.93 31.98 -19.51
CA MET A 277 17.97 30.54 -19.41
C MET A 277 18.10 30.07 -17.94
N LEU A 278 19.02 30.67 -17.17
CA LEU A 278 19.21 30.39 -15.75
C LEU A 278 17.98 30.74 -14.91
N ILE A 279 17.35 31.89 -15.15
CA ILE A 279 16.16 32.34 -14.42
C ILE A 279 14.98 31.40 -14.69
N LEU A 280 14.73 31.05 -15.94
CA LEU A 280 13.61 30.19 -16.34
C LEU A 280 13.79 28.72 -15.88
N LEU A 281 15.05 28.24 -15.81
CA LEU A 281 15.35 26.89 -15.33
C LEU A 281 15.62 26.82 -13.84
N ALA A 282 15.72 27.94 -13.10
CA ALA A 282 16.02 27.93 -11.68
C ALA A 282 14.98 27.13 -10.88
N SER A 283 13.70 27.22 -11.22
CA SER A 283 12.63 26.46 -10.56
C SER A 283 12.72 24.97 -10.85
N GLU A 284 13.23 24.57 -12.01
CA GLU A 284 13.32 23.15 -12.39
C GLU A 284 14.34 22.36 -11.55
N PHE A 285 15.26 23.02 -10.85
CA PHE A 285 16.11 22.37 -9.86
C PHE A 285 15.33 21.85 -8.66
N PHE A 286 14.27 22.54 -8.27
CA PHE A 286 13.54 22.31 -7.03
C PHE A 286 12.20 21.59 -7.24
N ILE A 287 11.52 21.79 -8.37
CA ILE A 287 10.22 21.19 -8.66
C ILE A 287 10.23 19.65 -8.50
N PRO A 288 11.22 18.89 -9.00
CA PRO A 288 11.24 17.44 -8.81
C PRO A 288 11.32 17.01 -7.34
N LEU A 289 12.09 17.73 -6.52
CA LEU A 289 12.22 17.44 -5.09
C LEU A 289 10.98 17.88 -4.29
N ARG A 290 10.37 19.00 -4.68
CA ARG A 290 9.10 19.45 -4.09
C ARG A 290 7.99 18.40 -4.33
N LEU A 291 7.89 17.90 -5.55
CA LEU A 291 6.95 16.81 -5.89
C LEU A 291 7.28 15.52 -5.12
N LEU A 292 8.57 15.20 -4.97
CA LEU A 292 9.00 14.09 -4.11
C LEU A 292 8.51 14.26 -2.68
N GLY A 293 8.58 15.49 -2.13
CA GLY A 293 8.09 15.81 -0.79
C GLY A 293 6.58 15.58 -0.65
N SER A 294 5.80 15.99 -1.65
CA SER A 294 4.35 15.73 -1.68
C SER A 294 4.05 14.22 -1.72
N PHE A 295 4.74 13.46 -2.56
CA PHE A 295 4.60 12.01 -2.63
C PHE A 295 5.15 11.29 -1.43
N PHE A 296 6.09 11.89 -0.69
CA PHE A 296 6.66 11.31 0.53
C PHE A 296 5.59 11.04 1.59
N HIS A 297 4.67 11.96 1.83
CA HIS A 297 3.60 11.78 2.81
C HIS A 297 2.68 10.61 2.44
N ILE A 298 2.33 10.48 1.15
CA ILE A 298 1.54 9.36 0.65
C ILE A 298 2.34 8.05 0.74
N ALA A 299 3.62 8.10 0.41
CA ALA A 299 4.52 6.95 0.54
C ALA A 299 4.69 6.49 2.00
N MET A 300 4.66 7.41 2.97
CA MET A 300 4.69 7.06 4.40
C MET A 300 3.44 6.29 4.82
N ASN A 301 2.26 6.67 4.34
CA ASN A 301 1.02 5.90 4.55
C ASN A 301 1.17 4.47 3.98
N GLY A 302 1.64 4.35 2.74
CA GLY A 302 1.91 3.06 2.11
C GLY A 302 2.95 2.22 2.87
N MET A 303 4.00 2.84 3.41
CA MET A 303 4.99 2.13 4.23
C MET A 303 4.40 1.62 5.55
N ALA A 304 3.54 2.39 6.21
CA ALA A 304 2.84 1.95 7.42
C ALA A 304 1.87 0.79 7.12
N ALA A 305 1.09 0.91 6.03
CA ALA A 305 0.23 -0.18 5.56
C ALA A 305 1.02 -1.44 5.19
N SER A 306 2.22 -1.27 4.57
CA SER A 306 3.07 -2.40 4.21
C SER A 306 3.56 -3.20 5.40
N ASP A 307 3.79 -2.56 6.56
CA ASP A 307 4.22 -3.28 7.77
C ASP A 307 3.12 -4.24 8.24
N LYS A 308 1.86 -3.83 8.20
CA LYS A 308 0.71 -4.68 8.51
C LYS A 308 0.55 -5.82 7.49
N ILE A 309 0.67 -5.51 6.18
CA ILE A 309 0.60 -6.53 5.12
C ILE A 309 1.71 -7.58 5.30
N PHE A 310 2.94 -7.15 5.59
CA PHE A 310 4.04 -8.09 5.84
C PHE A 310 3.84 -8.89 7.12
N ALA A 311 3.31 -8.30 8.18
CA ALA A 311 2.95 -9.05 9.39
C ALA A 311 1.97 -10.19 9.09
N LEU A 312 0.95 -9.93 8.26
CA LEU A 312 0.02 -10.96 7.79
C LEU A 312 0.72 -12.04 6.94
N LEU A 313 1.56 -11.62 5.98
CA LEU A 313 2.27 -12.56 5.09
C LEU A 313 3.30 -13.42 5.83
N ASP A 314 3.83 -12.95 6.95
CA ASP A 314 4.81 -13.66 7.79
C ASP A 314 4.17 -14.58 8.83
N LEU A 315 2.85 -14.58 8.97
CA LEU A 315 2.19 -15.51 9.87
C LEU A 315 2.60 -16.95 9.52
N PRO A 316 2.94 -17.78 10.52
CA PRO A 316 3.26 -19.17 10.26
C PRO A 316 2.06 -19.88 9.64
N GLU A 317 2.31 -20.58 8.54
CA GLU A 317 1.30 -21.43 7.90
C GLU A 317 1.15 -22.72 8.70
N PRO A 318 -0.05 -23.32 8.72
CA PRO A 318 -0.23 -24.65 9.31
C PRO A 318 0.75 -25.63 8.66
N GLU A 319 1.30 -26.54 9.46
CA GLU A 319 2.18 -27.59 8.95
C GLU A 319 1.44 -28.44 7.91
N GLU A 320 2.12 -28.82 6.84
CA GLU A 320 1.58 -29.75 5.84
C GLU A 320 1.44 -31.13 6.50
N LYS A 321 0.21 -31.55 6.64
CA LYS A 321 -0.12 -32.87 7.18
C LYS A 321 0.06 -33.92 6.08
N SER A 322 0.48 -35.12 6.45
CA SER A 322 0.89 -36.15 5.47
C SER A 322 -0.16 -37.23 5.21
N GLN A 323 -1.13 -37.43 6.12
CA GLN A 323 -2.06 -38.54 6.02
C GLN A 323 -3.32 -38.17 5.23
N THR A 324 -3.79 -39.08 4.38
CA THR A 324 -5.03 -38.98 3.61
C THR A 324 -6.02 -40.04 4.07
N LEU A 325 -7.31 -39.76 3.99
CA LEU A 325 -8.39 -40.71 4.27
C LEU A 325 -8.68 -41.55 3.02
N GLY A 326 -8.94 -42.83 3.23
CA GLY A 326 -9.25 -43.79 2.16
C GLY A 326 -10.73 -43.85 1.79
N GLY A 327 -11.63 -43.46 2.69
CA GLY A 327 -13.07 -43.37 2.48
C GLY A 327 -13.83 -44.71 2.55
N THR A 328 -13.20 -45.81 2.96
CA THR A 328 -13.83 -47.15 2.96
C THR A 328 -14.42 -47.55 4.30
N GLU A 329 -13.78 -47.25 5.41
CA GLU A 329 -14.26 -47.54 6.79
C GLU A 329 -14.01 -46.31 7.67
N MET A 330 -14.97 -45.42 7.72
CA MET A 330 -14.87 -44.13 8.40
C MET A 330 -15.25 -44.23 9.89
N ASP A 331 -14.56 -45.11 10.63
CA ASP A 331 -14.68 -45.12 12.09
C ASP A 331 -14.08 -43.85 12.67
N ILE A 332 -14.85 -43.20 13.54
CA ILE A 332 -14.38 -42.01 14.26
C ILE A 332 -14.34 -42.31 15.73
N ARG A 333 -13.22 -42.03 16.39
CA ARG A 333 -13.06 -42.31 17.83
C ARG A 333 -12.45 -41.10 18.54
N PHE A 334 -13.05 -40.71 19.62
CA PHE A 334 -12.55 -39.76 20.63
C PHE A 334 -12.09 -40.52 21.83
N SER A 335 -10.87 -40.30 22.29
CA SER A 335 -10.28 -40.95 23.44
C SER A 335 -9.68 -39.95 24.41
N GLY A 336 -10.31 -39.79 25.58
CA GLY A 336 -9.86 -38.88 26.63
C GLY A 336 -9.71 -37.43 26.18
N VAL A 337 -10.64 -36.91 25.35
CA VAL A 337 -10.50 -35.61 24.77
C VAL A 337 -10.86 -34.48 25.75
N HIS A 338 -9.90 -33.58 25.99
CA HIS A 338 -10.04 -32.35 26.76
C HIS A 338 -9.90 -31.13 25.86
N PHE A 339 -10.74 -30.12 26.07
CA PHE A 339 -10.66 -28.88 25.27
C PHE A 339 -11.20 -27.65 26.01
N SER A 340 -10.49 -26.54 25.88
CA SER A 340 -10.89 -25.20 26.36
C SER A 340 -10.69 -24.17 25.21
N TYR A 341 -11.60 -23.17 25.10
CA TYR A 341 -11.42 -22.09 24.11
C TYR A 341 -10.38 -21.05 24.57
N GLU A 342 -10.43 -20.65 25.83
CA GLU A 342 -9.54 -19.65 26.42
C GLU A 342 -9.16 -20.10 27.84
N GLY A 343 -8.13 -20.90 27.97
CA GLY A 343 -7.41 -21.26 29.18
C GLY A 343 -8.18 -21.67 30.45
N ASP A 344 -9.21 -20.97 30.87
CA ASP A 344 -9.80 -21.08 32.22
C ASP A 344 -11.03 -21.98 32.34
N ARG A 345 -11.75 -22.23 31.23
CA ARG A 345 -12.97 -23.06 31.29
C ARG A 345 -12.88 -24.25 30.36
N GLU A 346 -12.72 -25.41 30.95
CA GLU A 346 -12.75 -26.68 30.24
C GLU A 346 -14.16 -27.03 29.77
N ILE A 347 -14.35 -27.16 28.46
CA ILE A 347 -15.61 -27.49 27.79
C ILE A 347 -15.75 -28.99 27.58
N LEU A 348 -14.70 -29.66 27.13
CA LEU A 348 -14.64 -31.12 27.03
C LEU A 348 -13.72 -31.65 28.13
N LYS A 349 -14.21 -32.59 28.94
CA LYS A 349 -13.56 -33.11 30.16
C LYS A 349 -13.34 -34.60 30.03
N GLY A 350 -12.33 -35.03 29.27
CA GLY A 350 -12.01 -36.44 29.09
C GLY A 350 -13.08 -37.20 28.30
N VAL A 351 -13.54 -36.62 27.20
CA VAL A 351 -14.65 -37.19 26.41
C VAL A 351 -14.19 -38.43 25.64
N ASN A 352 -14.95 -39.52 25.79
CA ASN A 352 -14.78 -40.75 25.02
C ASN A 352 -16.06 -41.03 24.23
N MET A 353 -15.92 -41.10 22.88
CA MET A 353 -17.03 -41.38 21.96
C MET A 353 -16.52 -42.22 20.79
N GLU A 354 -17.41 -43.07 20.27
CA GLU A 354 -17.15 -43.86 19.07
C GLU A 354 -18.32 -43.72 18.11
N PHE A 355 -17.98 -43.49 16.83
CA PHE A 355 -18.94 -43.41 15.74
C PHE A 355 -18.56 -44.47 14.69
N PRO A 356 -19.20 -45.65 14.76
CA PRO A 356 -18.91 -46.75 13.85
C PRO A 356 -19.24 -46.37 12.40
N ALA A 357 -18.46 -46.87 11.44
CA ALA A 357 -18.71 -46.68 10.02
C ALA A 357 -20.12 -47.12 9.62
N GLY A 358 -20.77 -46.33 8.75
CA GLY A 358 -22.13 -46.61 8.27
C GLY A 358 -23.26 -46.51 9.32
N SER A 359 -22.95 -46.08 10.55
CA SER A 359 -23.95 -45.94 11.64
C SER A 359 -24.59 -44.53 11.62
N PHE A 360 -25.82 -44.44 12.16
CA PHE A 360 -26.46 -43.18 12.51
C PHE A 360 -26.30 -42.96 14.04
N THR A 361 -25.56 -41.94 14.41
CA THR A 361 -25.29 -41.62 15.79
C THR A 361 -25.86 -40.25 16.18
N SER A 362 -26.59 -40.17 17.29
CA SER A 362 -27.12 -38.92 17.85
C SER A 362 -26.32 -38.46 19.06
N ILE A 363 -25.85 -37.19 19.06
CA ILE A 363 -25.24 -36.58 20.23
C ILE A 363 -26.30 -35.74 20.94
N VAL A 364 -26.71 -36.15 22.11
CA VAL A 364 -27.75 -35.48 22.91
C VAL A 364 -27.18 -34.96 24.24
N GLY A 365 -27.75 -33.89 24.74
CA GLY A 365 -27.32 -33.28 26.00
C GLY A 365 -27.82 -31.83 26.14
N THR A 366 -27.66 -31.26 27.32
CA THR A 366 -28.05 -29.89 27.65
C THR A 366 -27.32 -28.85 26.76
N SER A 367 -27.89 -27.64 26.66
CA SER A 367 -27.20 -26.55 25.94
C SER A 367 -25.88 -26.22 26.67
N GLY A 368 -24.81 -26.04 25.90
CA GLY A 368 -23.48 -25.74 26.45
C GLY A 368 -22.65 -26.94 26.90
N CYS A 369 -23.14 -28.21 26.78
CA CYS A 369 -22.36 -29.39 27.17
C CYS A 369 -21.24 -29.82 26.21
N GLY A 370 -20.96 -29.05 25.16
CA GLY A 370 -19.82 -29.31 24.25
C GLY A 370 -20.17 -30.01 22.95
N LYS A 371 -21.45 -30.27 22.59
CA LYS A 371 -21.84 -30.95 21.33
C LYS A 371 -21.25 -30.26 20.08
N SER A 372 -21.45 -28.96 19.95
CA SER A 372 -20.91 -28.17 18.82
C SER A 372 -19.40 -28.11 18.85
N THR A 373 -18.77 -28.12 20.02
CA THR A 373 -17.33 -28.15 20.19
C THR A 373 -16.74 -29.48 19.69
N THR A 374 -17.39 -30.61 20.01
CA THR A 374 -17.01 -31.94 19.51
C THR A 374 -17.03 -32.00 17.99
N VAL A 375 -18.11 -31.49 17.36
CA VAL A 375 -18.21 -31.43 15.90
C VAL A 375 -17.18 -30.47 15.30
N ALA A 376 -16.91 -29.33 15.95
CA ALA A 376 -15.90 -28.37 15.50
C ALA A 376 -14.47 -28.95 15.56
N ILE A 377 -14.16 -29.78 16.54
CA ILE A 377 -12.90 -30.54 16.62
C ILE A 377 -12.82 -31.53 15.46
N LEU A 378 -13.87 -32.33 15.22
CA LEU A 378 -13.92 -33.30 14.14
C LEU A 378 -13.71 -32.66 12.75
N MET A 379 -14.25 -31.45 12.56
CA MET A 379 -14.04 -30.66 11.34
C MET A 379 -12.67 -29.96 11.28
N GLY A 380 -11.76 -30.23 12.23
CA GLY A 380 -10.44 -29.60 12.28
C GLY A 380 -10.46 -28.09 12.54
N ARG A 381 -11.61 -27.52 12.93
CA ARG A 381 -11.76 -26.07 13.21
C ARG A 381 -11.16 -25.69 14.56
N ASN A 382 -11.34 -26.54 15.59
CA ASN A 382 -10.75 -26.35 16.91
C ASN A 382 -9.51 -27.23 17.04
N LYS A 383 -8.35 -26.62 17.16
CA LYS A 383 -7.04 -27.27 17.31
C LYS A 383 -6.57 -27.15 18.77
N GLY A 384 -5.59 -27.93 19.17
CA GLY A 384 -4.99 -27.83 20.51
C GLY A 384 -5.78 -28.55 21.61
N TYR A 385 -6.65 -29.51 21.26
CA TYR A 385 -7.25 -30.46 22.22
C TYR A 385 -6.17 -31.41 22.76
N GLN A 386 -6.36 -31.90 23.98
CA GLN A 386 -5.60 -33.00 24.58
C GLN A 386 -6.36 -34.29 24.40
N GLY A 387 -5.66 -35.44 24.41
CA GLY A 387 -6.23 -36.74 24.08
C GLY A 387 -6.05 -37.10 22.62
N SER A 388 -6.83 -38.02 22.10
CA SER A 388 -6.71 -38.52 20.71
C SER A 388 -8.08 -38.50 20.03
N VAL A 389 -8.09 -38.01 18.77
CA VAL A 389 -9.25 -38.11 17.87
C VAL A 389 -8.77 -38.76 16.56
N THR A 390 -9.32 -39.93 16.28
CA THR A 390 -8.93 -40.71 15.11
C THR A 390 -10.08 -40.87 14.13
N ILE A 391 -9.75 -40.86 12.83
CA ILE A 391 -10.62 -41.22 11.69
C ILE A 391 -9.88 -42.29 10.90
N GLU A 392 -10.49 -43.43 10.57
CA GLU A 392 -9.82 -44.58 9.95
C GLU A 392 -8.53 -44.99 10.71
N ARG A 393 -8.54 -44.92 12.06
CA ARG A 393 -7.37 -45.16 12.93
C ARG A 393 -6.19 -44.20 12.71
N LYS A 394 -6.37 -43.12 11.95
CA LYS A 394 -5.38 -42.05 11.71
C LYS A 394 -5.70 -40.86 12.61
N GLU A 395 -4.69 -40.28 13.26
CA GLU A 395 -4.88 -39.13 14.14
C GLU A 395 -5.31 -37.89 13.33
N LEU A 396 -6.37 -37.23 13.78
CA LEU A 396 -6.95 -36.06 13.10
C LEU A 396 -5.92 -34.93 12.90
N SER A 397 -5.02 -34.79 13.86
CA SER A 397 -3.93 -33.80 13.77
C SER A 397 -2.98 -34.02 12.60
N GLU A 398 -2.89 -35.25 12.05
CA GLU A 398 -2.00 -35.65 10.95
C GLU A 398 -2.71 -35.74 9.61
N ILE A 399 -4.06 -35.70 9.58
CA ILE A 399 -4.86 -35.82 8.36
C ILE A 399 -4.84 -34.49 7.57
N GLN A 400 -4.56 -34.56 6.26
CA GLN A 400 -4.64 -33.41 5.35
C GLN A 400 -6.03 -32.80 5.35
N GLU A 401 -6.12 -31.47 5.46
CA GLU A 401 -7.38 -30.74 5.55
C GLU A 401 -8.27 -30.98 4.32
N ASN A 402 -7.68 -30.99 3.11
CA ASN A 402 -8.40 -31.29 1.87
C ASN A 402 -8.99 -32.71 1.91
N SER A 403 -8.22 -33.71 2.36
CA SER A 403 -8.69 -35.08 2.46
C SER A 403 -9.80 -35.25 3.50
N LEU A 404 -9.73 -34.50 4.62
CA LEU A 404 -10.80 -34.47 5.61
C LEU A 404 -12.08 -33.85 5.03
N MET A 405 -11.98 -32.69 4.37
CA MET A 405 -13.13 -32.00 3.79
C MET A 405 -13.78 -32.77 2.61
N ASP A 406 -13.00 -33.57 1.89
CA ASP A 406 -13.52 -34.44 0.83
C ASP A 406 -14.39 -35.61 1.38
N GLN A 407 -14.13 -36.04 2.61
CA GLN A 407 -14.81 -37.18 3.24
C GLN A 407 -15.83 -36.79 4.31
N VAL A 408 -15.68 -35.61 4.93
CA VAL A 408 -16.53 -35.17 6.04
C VAL A 408 -17.23 -33.87 5.69
N THR A 409 -18.57 -33.89 5.66
CA THR A 409 -19.38 -32.70 5.41
C THR A 409 -20.18 -32.29 6.64
N MET A 410 -20.19 -30.98 6.93
CA MET A 410 -20.96 -30.43 8.03
C MET A 410 -22.04 -29.47 7.51
N VAL A 411 -23.29 -29.74 7.87
CA VAL A 411 -24.41 -28.82 7.66
C VAL A 411 -24.64 -28.02 8.95
N SER A 412 -24.39 -26.71 8.90
CA SER A 412 -24.55 -25.81 10.04
C SER A 412 -25.76 -24.90 9.91
N HIS A 413 -26.25 -24.36 11.03
CA HIS A 413 -27.36 -23.39 11.02
C HIS A 413 -26.99 -22.07 10.32
N ASN A 414 -25.72 -21.68 10.32
CA ASN A 414 -25.20 -20.44 9.77
C ASN A 414 -24.39 -20.73 8.48
N SER A 415 -25.04 -21.37 7.48
CA SER A 415 -24.44 -21.55 6.16
C SER A 415 -24.46 -20.23 5.39
N TYR A 416 -23.31 -19.85 4.80
CA TYR A 416 -23.20 -18.65 3.98
C TYR A 416 -23.52 -19.00 2.54
N LEU A 417 -24.41 -18.21 1.92
CA LEU A 417 -24.73 -18.31 0.49
C LEU A 417 -24.03 -17.18 -0.26
N PHE A 418 -23.25 -17.55 -1.25
CA PHE A 418 -22.60 -16.60 -2.14
C PHE A 418 -23.62 -16.01 -3.12
N LYS A 419 -23.37 -14.76 -3.57
CA LYS A 419 -24.19 -14.10 -4.57
C LYS A 419 -24.09 -14.86 -5.90
N GLY A 420 -25.21 -15.42 -6.35
CA GLY A 420 -25.31 -16.23 -7.55
C GLY A 420 -26.60 -17.01 -7.54
N THR A 421 -26.72 -18.00 -8.42
CA THR A 421 -27.85 -18.93 -8.45
C THR A 421 -27.70 -20.02 -7.39
N VAL A 422 -28.78 -20.76 -7.11
CA VAL A 422 -28.74 -21.94 -6.25
C VAL A 422 -27.77 -22.97 -6.83
N GLU A 423 -27.78 -23.15 -8.16
CA GLU A 423 -26.89 -24.06 -8.87
C GLU A 423 -25.41 -23.67 -8.68
N ASP A 424 -25.08 -22.37 -8.78
CA ASP A 424 -23.71 -21.88 -8.55
C ASP A 424 -23.21 -22.22 -7.15
N ASN A 425 -24.09 -22.02 -6.14
CA ASN A 425 -23.75 -22.34 -4.74
C ASN A 425 -23.60 -23.85 -4.50
N LEU A 426 -24.41 -24.69 -5.12
CA LEU A 426 -24.30 -26.14 -5.04
C LEU A 426 -23.03 -26.66 -5.74
N ARG A 427 -22.69 -26.10 -6.91
CA ARG A 427 -21.47 -26.45 -7.67
C ARG A 427 -20.18 -26.06 -6.98
N MET A 428 -20.20 -25.14 -5.98
CA MET A 428 -19.01 -24.84 -5.17
C MET A 428 -18.56 -26.02 -4.30
N GLY A 429 -19.43 -26.98 -4.04
CA GLY A 429 -19.10 -28.20 -3.29
C GLY A 429 -18.41 -29.28 -4.16
N LYS A 430 -18.51 -29.21 -5.45
CA LYS A 430 -17.74 -29.92 -6.50
C LYS A 430 -18.32 -29.65 -7.89
#